data_ee496d0360de3ceedb7a9ec61528fbbb
#
_entry.id   ee496d0360de3ceedb7a9ec61528fbbb
#
_cell.length_a   1.000
_cell.length_b   1.000
_cell.length_c   1.000
_cell.angle_alpha   90.00
_cell.angle_beta   90.00
_cell.angle_gamma   90.00
#
_symmetry.space_group_name_H-M   'P 1'
#
loop_
_entity.id
_entity.type
_entity.pdbx_description
1 polymer ?
#
loop_
_entity_poly.entity_id
_entity_poly.type
_entity_poly.pdbx_seq_one_letter_code
_entity_poly.pdbx_strand_id
1 'polypeptide(L)'
;RPSATDSSMCPDNLDCFYVLVPVPNNSSSINWSTEGEKMRDLIVNKMEKDLMPELRKNIVEDFYLTPDYFEKELNTKYGSGFSIQPKFSQSAYFRYHNQSEIYKNLYFVGAGTHPGAGVPGVLSSAKVLDKIL
;
A
#
# COMPACT_ATOMS: atom_id res chain seq x y z
N ARG A 1 -11.90 -6.35 -6.34
CA ARG A 1 -12.42 -6.54 -7.69
C ARG A 1 -12.91 -5.21 -8.25
N PRO A 2 -12.00 -4.40 -8.84
CA PRO A 2 -12.34 -3.09 -9.40
C PRO A 2 -13.38 -3.18 -10.52
N SER A 3 -13.30 -4.18 -11.40
CA SER A 3 -14.26 -4.42 -12.48
C SER A 3 -15.72 -4.58 -12.02
N ALA A 4 -15.98 -4.96 -10.77
CA ALA A 4 -17.33 -5.03 -10.24
C ALA A 4 -17.94 -3.63 -9.94
N THR A 5 -17.09 -2.61 -9.80
CA THR A 5 -17.53 -1.23 -9.56
C THR A 5 -17.52 -0.42 -10.85
N ASP A 6 -16.50 -0.67 -11.69
CA ASP A 6 -16.33 0.03 -12.97
C ASP A 6 -15.89 -0.99 -14.03
N SER A 7 -16.77 -1.29 -14.97
CA SER A 7 -16.52 -2.25 -16.05
C SER A 7 -15.42 -1.81 -17.02
N SER A 8 -15.12 -0.52 -17.09
CA SER A 8 -14.02 0.00 -17.94
C SER A 8 -12.62 -0.37 -17.43
N MET A 9 -12.52 -0.87 -16.18
CA MET A 9 -11.26 -1.29 -15.56
C MET A 9 -10.74 -2.65 -16.06
N CYS A 10 -11.48 -3.33 -16.92
CA CYS A 10 -11.10 -4.64 -17.45
C CYS A 10 -11.66 -4.81 -18.88
N PRO A 11 -10.96 -5.51 -19.78
CA PRO A 11 -11.52 -5.89 -21.06
C PRO A 11 -12.80 -6.74 -20.92
N ASP A 12 -13.63 -6.74 -21.95
CA ASP A 12 -14.86 -7.54 -21.98
C ASP A 12 -14.58 -9.02 -21.69
N ASN A 13 -15.46 -9.62 -20.88
CA ASN A 13 -15.38 -11.02 -20.43
C ASN A 13 -14.16 -11.37 -19.55
N LEU A 14 -13.45 -10.39 -19.03
CA LEU A 14 -12.41 -10.57 -18.04
C LEU A 14 -12.78 -9.90 -16.71
N ASP A 15 -12.10 -10.28 -15.68
CA ASP A 15 -12.16 -9.64 -14.37
C ASP A 15 -10.76 -9.21 -13.90
N CYS A 16 -10.68 -8.12 -13.17
CA CYS A 16 -9.44 -7.71 -12.53
C CYS A 16 -9.54 -7.79 -11.00
N PHE A 17 -8.44 -8.20 -10.39
CA PHE A 17 -8.33 -8.32 -8.95
C PHE A 17 -7.12 -7.52 -8.45
N TYR A 18 -7.34 -6.77 -7.38
CA TYR A 18 -6.28 -6.16 -6.59
C TYR A 18 -6.19 -6.91 -5.28
N VAL A 19 -5.03 -7.49 -5.01
CA VAL A 19 -4.77 -8.28 -3.81
C VAL A 19 -3.68 -7.61 -2.99
N LEU A 20 -3.98 -7.27 -1.75
CA LEU A 20 -3.05 -6.64 -0.82
C LEU A 20 -2.73 -7.62 0.30
N VAL A 21 -1.45 -7.87 0.52
CA VAL A 21 -0.96 -8.73 1.59
C VAL A 21 0.07 -7.97 2.42
N PRO A 22 -0.13 -7.84 3.73
CA PRO A 22 0.88 -7.28 4.63
C PRO A 22 2.11 -8.17 4.68
N VAL A 23 3.27 -7.60 4.42
CA VAL A 23 4.57 -8.29 4.43
C VAL A 23 5.61 -7.47 5.19
N PRO A 24 6.69 -8.08 5.70
CA PRO A 24 7.82 -7.35 6.25
C PRO A 24 8.46 -6.45 5.19
N ASN A 25 8.90 -5.27 5.60
CA ASN A 25 9.59 -4.33 4.73
C ASN A 25 11.10 -4.68 4.59
N ASN A 26 11.85 -3.87 3.84
CA ASN A 26 13.27 -4.10 3.54
C ASN A 26 14.22 -3.95 4.75
N SER A 27 13.72 -3.56 5.92
CA SER A 27 14.53 -3.64 7.16
C SER A 27 14.61 -5.05 7.72
N SER A 28 13.83 -5.99 7.19
CA SER A 28 13.89 -7.42 7.52
C SER A 28 15.03 -8.11 6.76
N SER A 29 15.31 -9.36 7.14
CA SER A 29 16.29 -10.22 6.43
C SER A 29 15.73 -10.88 5.16
N ILE A 30 14.51 -10.54 4.74
CA ILE A 30 13.87 -11.15 3.56
C ILE A 30 14.43 -10.51 2.29
N ASN A 31 14.88 -11.34 1.37
CA ASN A 31 15.28 -10.90 0.04
C ASN A 31 14.07 -10.98 -0.91
N TRP A 32 13.43 -9.84 -1.15
CA TRP A 32 12.22 -9.79 -1.97
C TRP A 32 12.46 -10.08 -3.45
N SER A 33 13.69 -9.97 -3.95
CA SER A 33 14.02 -10.36 -5.33
C SER A 33 13.91 -11.88 -5.56
N THR A 34 14.01 -12.68 -4.50
CA THR A 34 13.90 -14.14 -4.56
C THR A 34 12.61 -14.66 -3.92
N GLU A 35 12.07 -13.96 -2.94
CA GLU A 35 10.87 -14.40 -2.20
C GLU A 35 9.56 -13.86 -2.80
N GLY A 36 9.63 -12.83 -3.65
CA GLY A 36 8.44 -12.21 -4.25
C GLY A 36 7.59 -13.20 -5.06
N GLU A 37 8.22 -13.98 -5.95
CA GLU A 37 7.54 -14.98 -6.77
C GLU A 37 6.93 -16.11 -5.92
N LYS A 38 7.66 -16.60 -4.93
CA LYS A 38 7.14 -17.62 -4.00
C LYS A 38 5.93 -17.12 -3.22
N MET A 39 5.96 -15.88 -2.78
CA MET A 39 4.84 -15.25 -2.10
C MET A 39 3.64 -15.10 -3.03
N ARG A 40 3.85 -14.65 -4.27
CA ARG A 40 2.83 -14.58 -5.30
C ARG A 40 2.18 -15.93 -5.51
N ASP A 41 2.95 -17.00 -5.69
CA ASP A 41 2.46 -18.35 -5.89
C ASP A 41 1.66 -18.88 -4.67
N LEU A 42 2.11 -18.58 -3.47
CA LEU A 42 1.41 -18.92 -2.25
C LEU A 42 0.04 -18.22 -2.19
N ILE A 43 -0.03 -16.96 -2.57
CA ILE A 43 -1.27 -16.18 -2.59
C ILE A 43 -2.22 -16.75 -3.64
N VAL A 44 -1.76 -17.01 -4.86
CA VAL A 44 -2.58 -17.60 -5.93
C VAL A 44 -3.13 -18.96 -5.52
N ASN A 45 -2.28 -19.82 -4.93
CA ASN A 45 -2.73 -21.12 -4.42
C ASN A 45 -3.79 -20.98 -3.32
N LYS A 46 -3.62 -20.02 -2.42
CA LYS A 46 -4.59 -19.76 -1.34
C LYS A 46 -5.91 -19.26 -1.90
N MET A 47 -5.88 -18.33 -2.85
CA MET A 47 -7.06 -17.82 -3.54
C MET A 47 -7.79 -18.92 -4.32
N GLU A 48 -7.05 -19.76 -5.06
CA GLU A 48 -7.61 -20.86 -5.84
C GLU A 48 -8.33 -21.86 -4.92
N LYS A 49 -7.68 -22.22 -3.81
CA LYS A 49 -8.25 -23.20 -2.86
C LYS A 49 -9.50 -22.69 -2.16
N ASP A 50 -9.50 -21.42 -1.73
CA ASP A 50 -10.50 -20.93 -0.77
C ASP A 50 -11.60 -20.08 -1.41
N LEU A 51 -11.33 -19.47 -2.56
CA LEU A 51 -12.21 -18.44 -3.13
C LEU A 51 -12.60 -18.70 -4.58
N MET A 52 -11.65 -19.11 -5.42
CA MET A 52 -11.84 -19.16 -6.88
C MET A 52 -11.24 -20.44 -7.47
N PRO A 53 -11.97 -21.56 -7.43
CA PRO A 53 -11.51 -22.82 -8.04
C PRO A 53 -11.05 -22.60 -9.51
N GLU A 54 -9.96 -23.25 -9.89
CA GLU A 54 -9.34 -23.14 -11.22
C GLU A 54 -8.76 -21.76 -11.55
N LEU A 55 -8.53 -20.89 -10.55
CA LEU A 55 -7.99 -19.56 -10.75
C LEU A 55 -6.72 -19.57 -11.62
N ARG A 56 -5.78 -20.45 -11.32
CA ARG A 56 -4.48 -20.51 -12.03
C ARG A 56 -4.62 -20.76 -13.53
N LYS A 57 -5.59 -21.53 -13.95
CA LYS A 57 -5.87 -21.77 -15.38
C LYS A 57 -6.48 -20.54 -16.08
N ASN A 58 -7.14 -19.68 -15.34
CA ASN A 58 -7.89 -18.54 -15.85
C ASN A 58 -7.13 -17.21 -15.70
N ILE A 59 -5.92 -17.22 -15.14
CA ILE A 59 -5.06 -16.03 -15.10
C ILE A 59 -4.55 -15.78 -16.53
N VAL A 60 -4.92 -14.62 -17.07
CA VAL A 60 -4.44 -14.13 -18.38
C VAL A 60 -3.15 -13.35 -18.20
N GLU A 61 -3.11 -12.49 -17.18
CA GLU A 61 -1.94 -11.68 -16.82
C GLU A 61 -1.93 -11.43 -15.32
N ASP A 62 -0.75 -11.42 -14.73
CA ASP A 62 -0.56 -10.96 -13.36
C ASP A 62 0.82 -10.28 -13.18
N PHE A 63 0.88 -9.41 -12.22
CA PHE A 63 2.13 -8.83 -11.73
C PHE A 63 2.02 -8.58 -10.23
N TYR A 64 3.15 -8.42 -9.58
CA TYR A 64 3.21 -8.10 -8.16
C TYR A 64 4.27 -7.04 -7.87
N LEU A 65 4.03 -6.26 -6.84
CA LEU A 65 4.94 -5.24 -6.35
C LEU A 65 5.41 -5.64 -4.95
N THR A 66 6.72 -5.67 -4.77
CA THR A 66 7.35 -5.99 -3.49
C THR A 66 7.80 -4.71 -2.77
N PRO A 67 8.25 -4.78 -1.51
CA PRO A 67 8.87 -3.64 -0.85
C PRO A 67 10.01 -2.98 -1.63
N ASP A 68 10.76 -3.73 -2.44
CA ASP A 68 11.82 -3.18 -3.29
C ASP A 68 11.29 -2.14 -4.30
N TYR A 69 10.12 -2.39 -4.88
CA TYR A 69 9.48 -1.44 -5.78
C TYR A 69 9.13 -0.13 -5.04
N PHE A 70 8.51 -0.24 -3.87
CA PHE A 70 8.12 0.94 -3.09
C PHE A 70 9.33 1.76 -2.65
N GLU A 71 10.44 1.12 -2.34
CA GLU A 71 11.67 1.81 -1.98
C GLU A 71 12.33 2.50 -3.19
N LYS A 72 12.48 1.80 -4.31
CA LYS A 72 13.20 2.28 -5.48
C LYS A 72 12.41 3.29 -6.31
N GLU A 73 11.14 2.99 -6.58
CA GLU A 73 10.32 3.80 -7.48
C GLU A 73 9.54 4.90 -6.75
N LEU A 74 9.12 4.64 -5.52
CA LEU A 74 8.33 5.60 -4.74
C LEU A 74 9.11 6.27 -3.61
N ASN A 75 10.42 5.96 -3.48
CA ASN A 75 11.32 6.54 -2.49
C ASN A 75 10.78 6.42 -1.04
N THR A 76 10.06 5.35 -0.74
CA THR A 76 9.56 5.12 0.62
C THR A 76 10.61 4.43 1.47
N LYS A 77 10.78 4.87 2.71
CA LYS A 77 11.79 4.28 3.60
C LYS A 77 11.51 2.79 3.85
N TYR A 78 12.49 1.95 3.53
CA TYR A 78 12.43 0.50 3.62
C TYR A 78 11.27 -0.13 2.81
N GLY A 79 10.79 0.52 1.77
CA GLY A 79 9.71 0.00 0.95
C GLY A 79 8.35 -0.07 1.67
N SER A 80 8.10 0.79 2.64
CA SER A 80 6.84 0.83 3.38
C SER A 80 5.72 1.40 2.51
N GLY A 81 4.72 0.60 2.14
CA GLY A 81 3.62 1.02 1.27
C GLY A 81 2.66 2.04 1.92
N PHE A 82 2.54 2.05 3.24
CA PHE A 82 1.60 2.91 3.99
C PHE A 82 2.28 3.82 5.02
N SER A 83 3.60 4.06 4.87
CA SER A 83 4.38 4.83 5.82
C SER A 83 4.49 4.15 7.20
N ILE A 84 4.15 4.84 8.29
CA ILE A 84 4.27 4.29 9.63
C ILE A 84 3.21 3.21 9.93
N GLN A 85 3.58 2.26 10.75
CA GLN A 85 2.71 1.16 11.14
C GLN A 85 1.54 1.66 12.01
N PRO A 86 0.30 1.17 11.83
CA PRO A 86 -0.87 1.62 12.59
C PRO A 86 -0.90 1.00 14.01
N LYS A 87 0.18 1.16 14.77
CA LYS A 87 0.22 0.84 16.20
C LYS A 87 -0.42 1.97 17.00
N PHE A 88 -0.95 1.66 18.19
CA PHE A 88 -1.54 2.66 19.08
C PHE A 88 -0.61 3.86 19.30
N SER A 89 0.68 3.62 19.57
CA SER A 89 1.69 4.65 19.78
C SER A 89 2.10 5.44 18.53
N GLN A 90 1.54 5.13 17.38
CA GLN A 90 1.81 5.79 16.08
C GLN A 90 0.52 6.15 15.34
N SER A 91 -0.61 6.15 16.05
CA SER A 91 -1.93 6.42 15.48
C SER A 91 -2.63 7.54 16.22
N ALA A 92 -3.66 8.10 15.64
CA ALA A 92 -4.44 9.19 16.19
C ALA A 92 -3.53 10.31 16.73
N TYR A 93 -3.66 10.69 17.98
CA TYR A 93 -2.89 11.77 18.59
C TYR A 93 -1.36 11.57 18.52
N PHE A 94 -0.88 10.32 18.56
CA PHE A 94 0.56 10.00 18.54
C PHE A 94 1.15 9.94 17.13
N ARG A 95 0.36 10.23 16.10
CA ARG A 95 0.86 10.33 14.73
C ARG A 95 1.61 11.64 14.56
N TYR A 96 2.63 11.66 13.70
CA TYR A 96 3.38 12.88 13.40
C TYR A 96 2.45 14.02 12.98
N HIS A 97 2.66 15.18 13.58
CA HIS A 97 1.89 16.37 13.29
C HIS A 97 2.23 16.94 11.91
N ASN A 98 1.31 17.72 11.35
CA ASN A 98 1.52 18.36 10.05
C ASN A 98 2.47 19.57 10.13
N GLN A 99 2.75 20.08 11.31
CA GLN A 99 3.75 21.09 11.57
C GLN A 99 4.92 20.50 12.37
N SER A 100 6.15 20.84 12.01
CA SER A 100 7.33 20.41 12.75
C SER A 100 7.33 20.99 14.16
N GLU A 101 7.65 20.17 15.15
CA GLU A 101 7.83 20.60 16.54
C GLU A 101 9.19 21.30 16.76
N ILE A 102 10.13 21.15 15.80
CA ILE A 102 11.49 21.67 15.90
C ILE A 102 11.66 22.93 15.05
N TYR A 103 11.14 22.92 13.83
CA TYR A 103 11.34 23.99 12.85
C TYR A 103 10.04 24.74 12.57
N LYS A 104 10.02 26.06 12.81
CA LYS A 104 8.81 26.91 12.73
C LYS A 104 8.16 26.92 11.34
N ASN A 105 8.95 26.80 10.26
CA ASN A 105 8.47 26.93 8.88
C ASN A 105 8.54 25.61 8.11
N LEU A 106 8.51 24.47 8.81
CA LEU A 106 8.54 23.14 8.20
C LEU A 106 7.21 22.43 8.43
N TYR A 107 6.59 22.02 7.36
CA TYR A 107 5.29 21.35 7.36
C TYR A 107 5.37 20.01 6.65
N PHE A 108 4.51 19.07 7.03
CA PHE A 108 4.46 17.72 6.50
C PHE A 108 3.07 17.39 5.99
N VAL A 109 3.02 16.75 4.82
CA VAL A 109 1.80 16.21 4.23
C VAL A 109 2.05 14.77 3.78
N GLY A 110 1.00 13.98 3.67
CA GLY A 110 1.10 12.61 3.17
C GLY A 110 0.69 11.55 4.18
N ALA A 111 0.99 10.30 3.85
CA ALA A 111 0.57 9.13 4.61
C ALA A 111 1.18 9.03 6.02
N GLY A 112 2.32 9.68 6.26
CA GLY A 112 3.03 9.65 7.55
C GLY A 112 2.48 10.60 8.61
N THR A 113 1.64 11.57 8.22
CA THR A 113 1.09 12.62 9.10
C THR A 113 -0.41 12.48 9.30
N HIS A 114 -1.03 13.42 10.01
CA HIS A 114 -2.50 13.49 10.09
C HIS A 114 -3.13 13.85 8.74
N PRO A 115 -4.32 13.28 8.43
CA PRO A 115 -5.07 12.30 9.22
C PRO A 115 -4.61 10.85 9.03
N GLY A 116 -3.74 10.54 8.06
CA GLY A 116 -3.17 9.22 7.91
C GLY A 116 -3.09 8.69 6.49
N ALA A 117 -2.87 7.38 6.36
CA ALA A 117 -2.72 6.69 5.10
C ALA A 117 -4.05 6.53 4.33
N GLY A 118 -3.93 6.15 3.04
CA GLY A 118 -5.04 6.04 2.10
C GLY A 118 -5.26 7.33 1.33
N VAL A 119 -5.73 7.23 0.08
CA VAL A 119 -5.86 8.40 -0.82
C VAL A 119 -6.66 9.54 -0.20
N PRO A 120 -7.84 9.32 0.42
CA PRO A 120 -8.57 10.41 1.07
C PRO A 120 -7.79 11.02 2.24
N GLY A 121 -7.09 10.21 3.03
CA GLY A 121 -6.28 10.67 4.15
C GLY A 121 -5.10 11.52 3.69
N VAL A 122 -4.38 11.06 2.69
CA VAL A 122 -3.24 11.79 2.10
C VAL A 122 -3.66 13.13 1.53
N LEU A 123 -4.74 13.18 0.75
CA LEU A 123 -5.29 14.43 0.21
C LEU A 123 -5.76 15.36 1.34
N SER A 124 -6.40 14.82 2.36
CA SER A 124 -6.86 15.60 3.51
C SER A 124 -5.71 16.16 4.34
N SER A 125 -4.53 15.53 4.33
CA SER A 125 -3.36 16.06 5.03
C SER A 125 -2.91 17.42 4.48
N ALA A 126 -3.09 17.65 3.17
CA ALA A 126 -2.86 18.97 2.58
C ALA A 126 -3.88 20.02 3.08
N LYS A 127 -5.17 19.63 3.20
CA LYS A 127 -6.21 20.53 3.73
C LYS A 127 -6.01 20.92 5.20
N VAL A 128 -5.25 20.13 5.96
CA VAL A 128 -4.91 20.51 7.35
C VAL A 128 -4.04 21.75 7.35
N LEU A 129 -3.19 21.94 6.35
CA LEU A 129 -2.32 23.11 6.25
C LEU A 129 -3.12 24.42 6.09
N ASP A 130 -4.26 24.40 5.41
CA ASP A 130 -5.14 25.58 5.26
C ASP A 130 -5.60 26.14 6.62
N LYS A 131 -5.50 25.35 7.69
CA LYS A 131 -5.88 25.76 9.05
C LYS A 131 -4.70 26.12 9.94
N ILE A 132 -3.49 25.82 9.48
CA ILE A 132 -2.24 25.99 10.25
C ILE A 132 -1.45 27.18 9.71
N LEU A 133 -1.53 27.43 8.40
CA LEU A 133 -0.93 28.57 7.70
C LEU A 133 -1.83 29.79 7.70
#